data_df2aec5a7f13ada7412e30fdc2440b26
#
_entry.id   df2aec5a7f13ada7412e30fdc2440b26
#
_cell.length_a   1.000
_cell.length_b   1.000
_cell.length_c   1.000
_cell.angle_alpha   90.00
_cell.angle_beta   90.00
_cell.angle_gamma   90.00
#
_symmetry.space_group_name_H-M   'P 1'
#
loop_
_entity.id
_entity.type
_entity.pdbx_description
1 polymer ?
#
loop_
_entity_poly.entity_id
_entity_poly.type
_entity_poly.pdbx_seq_one_letter_code
_entity_poly.pdbx_strand_id
1 'polypeptide(L)'
;MNNTKTIKYTDRQITAWLRGLLTVAYADGHFDPEEQELIASLTQDELLPCTDLGSLETISPTELAQELGDDSHTKENFLRTAVMMAIANGVYSQPEANVVHDFQEALGLNVEALKSLESTLWHPEKSEIPEGLKPPEESQGDVLQPVKNWLDGIDIKDPRVARFVCKMVPSQCPFERDITLFGRKIVHIPPMCKLNPLYEQLVGLRFRSLSFLADDCQEDVSPYL
;
A
#
# COMPACT_ATOMS: atom_id res chain seq x y z
N MET A 1 34.47 3.20 10.05
CA MET A 1 34.01 2.30 8.99
C MET A 1 32.78 2.97 8.40
N ASN A 2 32.89 3.47 7.17
CA ASN A 2 31.79 4.16 6.51
C ASN A 2 30.69 3.17 6.21
N ASN A 3 29.60 3.27 6.95
CA ASN A 3 28.38 2.53 6.65
C ASN A 3 27.72 3.20 5.44
N THR A 4 28.02 2.73 4.25
CA THR A 4 27.40 3.21 3.02
C THR A 4 25.95 2.75 3.08
N LYS A 5 25.04 3.68 3.40
CA LYS A 5 23.59 3.46 3.25
C LYS A 5 23.38 2.93 1.83
N THR A 6 22.97 1.69 1.71
CA THR A 6 22.75 1.08 0.39
C THR A 6 21.43 1.64 -0.14
N ILE A 7 21.51 2.75 -0.88
CA ILE A 7 20.40 3.27 -1.66
C ILE A 7 20.27 2.34 -2.86
N LYS A 8 19.23 1.55 -2.89
CA LYS A 8 18.99 0.57 -3.96
C LYS A 8 18.40 1.21 -5.21
N TYR A 9 17.60 2.27 -5.04
CA TYR A 9 16.85 2.90 -6.13
C TYR A 9 17.35 4.32 -6.41
N THR A 10 17.29 4.73 -7.67
CA THR A 10 17.55 6.11 -8.08
C THR A 10 16.43 7.04 -7.61
N ASP A 11 16.71 8.34 -7.56
CA ASP A 11 15.69 9.34 -7.19
C ASP A 11 14.51 9.32 -8.16
N ARG A 12 14.76 9.11 -9.46
CA ARG A 12 13.71 8.97 -10.48
C ARG A 12 12.80 7.76 -10.20
N GLN A 13 13.40 6.61 -9.92
CA GLN A 13 12.64 5.40 -9.56
C GLN A 13 11.78 5.63 -8.32
N ILE A 14 12.32 6.26 -7.28
CA ILE A 14 11.56 6.55 -6.06
C ILE A 14 10.42 7.54 -6.32
N THR A 15 10.70 8.60 -7.09
CA THR A 15 9.66 9.56 -7.46
C THR A 15 8.51 8.88 -8.21
N ALA A 16 8.83 8.05 -9.20
CA ALA A 16 7.83 7.30 -9.94
C ALA A 16 7.07 6.30 -9.05
N TRP A 17 7.80 5.62 -8.16
CA TRP A 17 7.22 4.70 -7.18
C TRP A 17 6.17 5.38 -6.32
N LEU A 18 6.51 6.53 -5.72
CA LEU A 18 5.60 7.27 -4.85
C LEU A 18 4.40 7.83 -5.60
N ARG A 19 4.62 8.39 -6.80
CA ARG A 19 3.54 8.83 -7.68
C ARG A 19 2.62 7.67 -8.05
N GLY A 20 3.17 6.48 -8.26
CA GLY A 20 2.39 5.26 -8.50
C GLY A 20 1.53 4.88 -7.29
N LEU A 21 2.09 4.90 -6.09
CA LEU A 21 1.33 4.64 -4.88
C LEU A 21 0.22 5.68 -4.64
N LEU A 22 0.49 6.96 -4.93
CA LEU A 22 -0.52 8.02 -4.89
C LEU A 22 -1.62 7.79 -5.94
N THR A 23 -1.26 7.32 -7.14
CA THR A 23 -2.25 7.00 -8.19
C THR A 23 -3.23 5.93 -7.71
N VAL A 24 -2.74 4.92 -7.00
CA VAL A 24 -3.60 3.90 -6.39
C VAL A 24 -4.47 4.52 -5.30
N ALA A 25 -3.87 5.26 -4.37
CA ALA A 25 -4.57 5.87 -3.25
C ALA A 25 -5.70 6.83 -3.69
N TYR A 26 -5.51 7.55 -4.80
CA TYR A 26 -6.52 8.48 -5.34
C TYR A 26 -7.57 7.81 -6.24
N ALA A 27 -7.44 6.51 -6.53
CA ALA A 27 -8.27 5.85 -7.53
C ALA A 27 -9.76 5.85 -7.19
N ASP A 28 -10.11 5.70 -5.93
CA ASP A 28 -11.50 5.63 -5.47
C ASP A 28 -12.15 7.01 -5.22
N GLY A 29 -11.37 8.08 -5.28
CA GLY A 29 -11.85 9.45 -5.08
C GLY A 29 -12.27 9.78 -3.65
N HIS A 30 -11.98 8.91 -2.68
CA HIS A 30 -12.36 9.09 -1.27
C HIS A 30 -11.29 9.75 -0.41
N PHE A 31 -10.25 10.28 -1.03
CA PHE A 31 -9.22 11.04 -0.33
C PHE A 31 -9.77 12.42 0.07
N ASP A 32 -9.88 12.65 1.36
CA ASP A 32 -10.21 13.98 1.83
C ASP A 32 -9.01 14.96 1.67
N PRO A 33 -9.25 16.28 1.65
CA PRO A 33 -8.19 17.27 1.49
C PRO A 33 -7.09 17.19 2.57
N GLU A 34 -7.40 16.73 3.77
CA GLU A 34 -6.44 16.60 4.88
C GLU A 34 -5.50 15.41 4.64
N GLU A 35 -6.02 14.30 4.11
CA GLU A 35 -5.24 13.14 3.70
C GLU A 35 -4.34 13.47 2.51
N GLN A 36 -4.85 14.25 1.53
CA GLN A 36 -4.05 14.73 0.40
C GLN A 36 -2.89 15.61 0.86
N GLU A 37 -3.14 16.54 1.78
CA GLU A 37 -2.12 17.43 2.32
C GLU A 37 -1.09 16.67 3.16
N LEU A 38 -1.55 15.68 3.95
CA LEU A 38 -0.65 14.80 4.70
C LEU A 38 0.29 14.03 3.78
N ILE A 39 -0.22 13.39 2.74
CA ILE A 39 0.59 12.63 1.79
C ILE A 39 1.54 13.58 1.03
N ALA A 40 1.09 14.75 0.62
CA ALA A 40 1.93 15.74 -0.04
C ALA A 40 3.07 16.22 0.88
N SER A 41 2.79 16.51 2.14
CA SER A 41 3.81 16.90 3.12
C SER A 41 4.81 15.78 3.41
N LEU A 42 4.31 14.55 3.58
CA LEU A 42 5.14 13.37 3.79
C LEU A 42 6.10 13.12 2.63
N THR A 43 5.71 13.48 1.43
CA THR A 43 6.48 13.25 0.22
C THR A 43 7.49 14.37 -0.03
N GLN A 44 7.15 15.62 0.26
CA GLN A 44 8.04 16.76 0.07
C GLN A 44 9.17 16.84 1.13
N ASP A 45 8.85 16.64 2.39
CA ASP A 45 9.81 16.93 3.48
C ASP A 45 10.86 15.82 3.67
N GLU A 46 10.56 14.58 3.30
CA GLU A 46 11.40 13.44 3.68
C GLU A 46 12.01 12.67 2.53
N LEU A 47 11.42 12.75 1.35
CA LEU A 47 11.82 11.86 0.29
C LEU A 47 12.86 12.47 -0.64
N LEU A 48 12.83 13.78 -0.84
CA LEU A 48 13.67 14.44 -1.82
C LEU A 48 14.04 15.88 -1.40
N PRO A 49 14.87 16.07 -0.37
CA PRO A 49 15.29 17.40 0.06
C PRO A 49 16.05 18.19 -1.03
N CYS A 50 16.35 17.56 -2.17
CA CYS A 50 17.17 18.14 -3.24
C CYS A 50 16.50 18.11 -4.63
N THR A 51 15.26 17.66 -4.76
CA THR A 51 14.59 17.60 -6.07
C THR A 51 13.39 18.53 -6.05
N ASP A 52 13.36 19.45 -7.02
CA ASP A 52 12.18 20.27 -7.31
C ASP A 52 11.09 19.34 -7.87
N LEU A 53 10.48 18.59 -6.97
CA LEU A 53 9.30 17.80 -7.29
C LEU A 53 8.17 18.81 -7.39
N GLY A 54 7.91 19.26 -8.59
CA GLY A 54 6.60 19.86 -8.91
C GLY A 54 5.50 19.05 -8.22
N SER A 55 4.34 19.63 -8.02
CA SER A 55 3.20 18.97 -7.37
C SER A 55 3.22 17.48 -7.66
N LEU A 56 3.23 16.63 -6.61
CA LEU A 56 3.20 15.18 -6.77
C LEU A 56 1.89 14.80 -7.45
N GLU A 57 1.96 14.76 -8.76
CA GLU A 57 0.85 14.34 -9.61
C GLU A 57 0.84 12.82 -9.74
N THR A 58 -0.32 12.27 -10.02
CA THR A 58 -0.47 10.86 -10.40
C THR A 58 0.43 10.54 -11.60
N ILE A 59 0.75 9.27 -11.79
CA ILE A 59 1.60 8.81 -12.88
C ILE A 59 0.84 7.86 -13.79
N SER A 60 1.08 7.96 -15.10
CA SER A 60 0.52 6.98 -16.03
C SER A 60 1.25 5.63 -15.94
N PRO A 61 0.57 4.51 -16.23
CA PRO A 61 1.20 3.18 -16.21
C PRO A 61 2.43 3.08 -17.10
N THR A 62 2.39 3.70 -18.29
CA THR A 62 3.51 3.71 -19.23
C THR A 62 4.71 4.49 -18.71
N GLU A 63 4.49 5.68 -18.14
CA GLU A 63 5.55 6.50 -17.53
C GLU A 63 6.17 5.77 -16.34
N LEU A 64 5.35 5.18 -15.47
CA LEU A 64 5.82 4.38 -14.35
C LEU A 64 6.76 3.25 -14.81
N ALA A 65 6.35 2.50 -15.83
CA ALA A 65 7.14 1.39 -16.35
C ALA A 65 8.49 1.85 -16.91
N GLN A 66 8.51 2.99 -17.60
CA GLN A 66 9.76 3.59 -18.12
C GLN A 66 10.70 4.04 -17.00
N GLU A 67 10.18 4.71 -15.97
CA GLU A 67 11.01 5.23 -14.88
C GLU A 67 11.52 4.13 -13.94
N LEU A 68 10.75 3.06 -13.71
CA LEU A 68 11.20 1.92 -12.90
C LEU A 68 12.30 1.10 -13.61
N GLY A 69 12.34 1.13 -14.96
CA GLY A 69 13.32 0.41 -15.76
C GLY A 69 12.98 -1.09 -15.90
N ASP A 70 13.97 -1.89 -16.34
CA ASP A 70 13.74 -3.27 -16.78
C ASP A 70 13.94 -4.33 -15.69
N ASP A 71 14.41 -3.93 -14.49
CA ASP A 71 14.65 -4.88 -13.41
C ASP A 71 13.32 -5.47 -12.88
N SER A 72 13.11 -6.75 -13.14
CA SER A 72 11.88 -7.45 -12.77
C SER A 72 11.63 -7.48 -11.26
N HIS A 73 12.70 -7.51 -10.45
CA HIS A 73 12.56 -7.45 -9.00
C HIS A 73 12.03 -6.10 -8.53
N THR A 74 12.52 -5.00 -9.11
CA THR A 74 12.04 -3.64 -8.82
C THR A 74 10.57 -3.48 -9.21
N LYS A 75 10.19 -3.92 -10.42
CA LYS A 75 8.81 -3.90 -10.91
C LYS A 75 7.87 -4.69 -10.01
N GLU A 76 8.25 -5.90 -9.66
CA GLU A 76 7.43 -6.76 -8.82
C GLU A 76 7.30 -6.23 -7.39
N ASN A 77 8.40 -5.70 -6.83
CA ASN A 77 8.39 -5.10 -5.50
C ASN A 77 7.53 -3.82 -5.44
N PHE A 78 7.57 -3.01 -6.50
CA PHE A 78 6.63 -1.90 -6.65
C PHE A 78 5.18 -2.40 -6.65
N LEU A 79 4.85 -3.40 -7.49
CA LEU A 79 3.49 -3.90 -7.61
C LEU A 79 2.95 -4.46 -6.27
N ARG A 80 3.81 -5.13 -5.49
CA ARG A 80 3.46 -5.58 -4.13
C ARG A 80 3.10 -4.40 -3.22
N THR A 81 3.91 -3.34 -3.24
CA THR A 81 3.61 -2.15 -2.42
C THR A 81 2.36 -1.41 -2.90
N ALA A 82 2.09 -1.40 -4.21
CA ALA A 82 0.86 -0.84 -4.78
C ALA A 82 -0.39 -1.60 -4.31
N VAL A 83 -0.34 -2.93 -4.30
CA VAL A 83 -1.42 -3.76 -3.73
C VAL A 83 -1.60 -3.50 -2.24
N MET A 84 -0.50 -3.41 -1.48
CA MET A 84 -0.59 -3.09 -0.05
C MET A 84 -1.22 -1.72 0.20
N MET A 85 -0.94 -0.74 -0.67
CA MET A 85 -1.59 0.58 -0.61
C MET A 85 -3.09 0.47 -0.87
N ALA A 86 -3.49 -0.25 -1.92
CA ALA A 86 -4.89 -0.44 -2.28
C ALA A 86 -5.75 -1.08 -1.18
N ILE A 87 -5.14 -1.90 -0.33
CA ILE A 87 -5.86 -2.58 0.76
C ILE A 87 -5.64 -1.92 2.14
N ALA A 88 -4.88 -0.83 2.21
CA ALA A 88 -4.48 -0.22 3.48
C ALA A 88 -5.67 0.32 4.29
N ASN A 89 -6.72 0.80 3.62
CA ASN A 89 -7.96 1.27 4.24
C ASN A 89 -8.94 0.13 4.61
N GLY A 90 -8.59 -1.13 4.32
CA GLY A 90 -9.40 -2.32 4.63
C GLY A 90 -10.42 -2.71 3.57
N VAL A 91 -10.52 -1.95 2.49
CA VAL A 91 -11.45 -2.19 1.38
C VAL A 91 -10.65 -2.20 0.08
N TYR A 92 -10.80 -3.24 -0.71
CA TYR A 92 -10.24 -3.28 -2.07
C TYR A 92 -11.34 -2.89 -3.06
N SER A 93 -11.27 -1.67 -3.57
CA SER A 93 -12.29 -1.11 -4.45
C SER A 93 -12.01 -1.45 -5.93
N GLN A 94 -13.06 -1.39 -6.78
CA GLN A 94 -12.89 -1.62 -8.22
C GLN A 94 -11.97 -0.57 -8.89
N PRO A 95 -12.03 0.73 -8.56
CA PRO A 95 -11.09 1.70 -9.11
C PRO A 95 -9.63 1.39 -8.77
N GLU A 96 -9.32 1.02 -7.53
CA GLU A 96 -7.97 0.63 -7.12
C GLU A 96 -7.51 -0.64 -7.85
N ALA A 97 -8.39 -1.63 -7.97
CA ALA A 97 -8.12 -2.86 -8.71
C ALA A 97 -7.77 -2.58 -10.18
N ASN A 98 -8.49 -1.66 -10.82
CA ASN A 98 -8.20 -1.26 -12.20
C ASN A 98 -6.81 -0.63 -12.32
N VAL A 99 -6.43 0.28 -11.42
CA VAL A 99 -5.10 0.91 -11.42
C VAL A 99 -3.99 -0.12 -11.20
N VAL A 100 -4.18 -1.04 -10.25
CA VAL A 100 -3.21 -2.14 -10.00
C VAL A 100 -3.06 -3.03 -11.22
N HIS A 101 -4.17 -3.35 -11.90
CA HIS A 101 -4.14 -4.14 -13.13
C HIS A 101 -3.41 -3.41 -14.27
N ASP A 102 -3.69 -2.11 -14.48
CA ASP A 102 -3.04 -1.30 -15.50
C ASP A 102 -1.53 -1.20 -15.25
N PHE A 103 -1.10 -1.07 -13.99
CA PHE A 103 0.30 -1.12 -13.62
C PHE A 103 0.91 -2.50 -13.88
N GLN A 104 0.23 -3.59 -13.51
CA GLN A 104 0.69 -4.95 -13.79
C GLN A 104 0.95 -5.16 -15.28
N GLU A 105 0.01 -4.72 -16.14
CA GLU A 105 0.12 -4.84 -17.59
C GLU A 105 1.27 -4.01 -18.16
N ALA A 106 1.37 -2.73 -17.77
CA ALA A 106 2.43 -1.84 -18.23
C ALA A 106 3.84 -2.29 -17.80
N LEU A 107 3.95 -2.89 -16.63
CA LEU A 107 5.20 -3.47 -16.12
C LEU A 107 5.56 -4.79 -16.80
N GLY A 108 4.65 -5.37 -17.59
CA GLY A 108 4.85 -6.67 -18.24
C GLY A 108 4.88 -7.84 -17.25
N LEU A 109 4.22 -7.70 -16.10
CA LEU A 109 4.15 -8.73 -15.07
C LEU A 109 2.90 -9.60 -15.25
N ASN A 110 3.03 -10.89 -14.92
CA ASN A 110 1.89 -11.79 -14.83
C ASN A 110 1.85 -12.41 -13.43
N VAL A 111 1.07 -11.80 -12.55
CA VAL A 111 0.97 -12.21 -11.15
C VAL A 111 -0.37 -12.89 -10.92
N GLU A 112 -0.37 -14.22 -10.99
CA GLU A 112 -1.60 -15.02 -10.80
C GLU A 112 -2.23 -14.85 -9.41
N ALA A 113 -1.42 -14.52 -8.40
CA ALA A 113 -1.89 -14.26 -7.05
C ALA A 113 -2.95 -13.13 -6.99
N LEU A 114 -2.88 -12.14 -7.89
CA LEU A 114 -3.85 -11.04 -7.93
C LEU A 114 -5.27 -11.49 -8.29
N LYS A 115 -5.43 -12.61 -9.00
CA LYS A 115 -6.75 -13.20 -9.27
C LYS A 115 -7.48 -13.58 -7.98
N SER A 116 -6.71 -14.04 -6.97
CA SER A 116 -7.29 -14.35 -5.66
C SER A 116 -7.75 -13.10 -4.92
N LEU A 117 -7.06 -11.97 -5.13
CA LEU A 117 -7.43 -10.69 -4.53
C LEU A 117 -8.75 -10.14 -5.10
N GLU A 118 -9.09 -10.44 -6.34
CA GLU A 118 -10.37 -10.05 -6.96
C GLU A 118 -11.58 -10.58 -6.18
N SER A 119 -11.42 -11.70 -5.47
CA SER A 119 -12.48 -12.25 -4.62
C SER A 119 -12.84 -11.37 -3.42
N THR A 120 -11.96 -10.41 -3.08
CA THR A 120 -12.16 -9.45 -1.98
C THR A 120 -12.70 -8.10 -2.44
N LEU A 121 -12.95 -7.94 -3.76
CA LEU A 121 -13.48 -6.69 -4.31
C LEU A 121 -14.82 -6.34 -3.67
N TRP A 122 -14.85 -5.15 -3.11
CA TRP A 122 -16.06 -4.62 -2.52
C TRP A 122 -16.92 -3.91 -3.57
N HIS A 123 -18.19 -4.27 -3.59
CA HIS A 123 -19.19 -3.67 -4.44
C HIS A 123 -20.23 -2.96 -3.58
N PRO A 124 -20.28 -1.61 -3.59
CA PRO A 124 -21.21 -0.85 -2.74
C PRO A 124 -22.69 -1.16 -3.01
N GLU A 125 -23.00 -1.62 -4.22
CA GLU A 125 -24.36 -1.97 -4.63
C GLU A 125 -24.84 -3.35 -4.12
N LYS A 126 -23.90 -4.20 -3.69
CA LYS A 126 -24.19 -5.52 -3.12
C LYS A 126 -24.00 -5.43 -1.62
N SER A 127 -25.10 -5.49 -0.86
CA SER A 127 -25.06 -5.53 0.61
C SER A 127 -24.43 -6.81 1.18
N GLU A 128 -23.81 -7.63 0.37
CA GLU A 128 -23.18 -8.89 0.76
C GLU A 128 -21.69 -8.71 0.98
N ILE A 129 -21.18 -9.31 2.05
CA ILE A 129 -19.73 -9.39 2.31
C ILE A 129 -19.08 -10.20 1.19
N PRO A 130 -18.06 -9.68 0.48
CA PRO A 130 -17.32 -10.42 -0.54
C PRO A 130 -16.88 -11.80 -0.02
N GLU A 131 -16.88 -12.79 -0.88
CA GLU A 131 -16.58 -14.18 -0.48
C GLU A 131 -15.19 -14.33 0.13
N GLY A 132 -14.20 -13.59 -0.38
CA GLY A 132 -12.83 -13.57 0.16
C GLY A 132 -12.69 -12.88 1.52
N LEU A 133 -13.70 -12.12 1.98
CA LEU A 133 -13.77 -11.50 3.29
C LEU A 133 -14.62 -12.31 4.30
N LYS A 134 -15.26 -13.37 3.86
CA LYS A 134 -15.98 -14.28 4.77
C LYS A 134 -14.95 -15.08 5.60
N PRO A 135 -15.23 -15.31 6.90
CA PRO A 135 -14.40 -16.22 7.68
C PRO A 135 -14.30 -17.57 6.96
N PRO A 136 -13.13 -18.19 6.86
CA PRO A 136 -12.99 -19.49 6.22
C PRO A 136 -13.89 -20.50 6.95
N GLU A 137 -14.79 -21.14 6.21
CA GLU A 137 -15.45 -22.35 6.70
C GLU A 137 -14.36 -23.41 6.88
N GLU A 138 -14.42 -24.20 7.93
CA GLU A 138 -13.37 -25.13 8.38
C GLU A 138 -12.87 -26.17 7.33
N SER A 139 -13.41 -26.15 6.12
CA SER A 139 -13.10 -27.09 5.03
C SER A 139 -12.61 -26.45 3.73
N GLN A 140 -12.58 -25.12 3.60
CA GLN A 140 -12.06 -24.46 2.40
C GLN A 140 -10.70 -23.83 2.73
N GLY A 141 -9.67 -24.18 1.94
CA GLY A 141 -8.35 -23.56 2.04
C GLY A 141 -8.45 -22.04 1.89
N ASP A 142 -7.54 -21.31 2.54
CA ASP A 142 -7.51 -19.85 2.48
C ASP A 142 -7.33 -19.38 1.03
N VAL A 143 -8.39 -18.86 0.43
CA VAL A 143 -8.42 -18.35 -0.96
C VAL A 143 -7.35 -17.29 -1.20
N LEU A 144 -6.98 -16.54 -0.15
CA LEU A 144 -5.98 -15.48 -0.20
C LEU A 144 -4.55 -15.95 0.07
N GLN A 145 -4.34 -17.25 0.37
CA GLN A 145 -2.99 -17.75 0.63
C GLN A 145 -1.98 -17.45 -0.50
N PRO A 146 -2.34 -17.55 -1.79
CA PRO A 146 -1.42 -17.16 -2.87
C PRO A 146 -1.01 -15.67 -2.79
N VAL A 147 -1.95 -14.77 -2.47
CA VAL A 147 -1.68 -13.34 -2.30
C VAL A 147 -0.80 -13.09 -1.08
N LYS A 148 -1.11 -13.72 0.06
CA LYS A 148 -0.30 -13.60 1.28
C LYS A 148 1.15 -14.00 1.03
N ASN A 149 1.37 -15.18 0.44
CA ASN A 149 2.70 -15.68 0.12
C ASN A 149 3.45 -14.74 -0.85
N TRP A 150 2.75 -14.16 -1.82
CA TRP A 150 3.35 -13.25 -2.78
C TRP A 150 3.71 -11.91 -2.12
N LEU A 151 2.84 -11.36 -1.27
CA LEU A 151 3.09 -10.13 -0.52
C LEU A 151 4.22 -10.27 0.51
N ASP A 152 4.39 -11.44 1.10
CA ASP A 152 5.49 -11.71 2.03
C ASP A 152 6.87 -11.56 1.37
N GLY A 153 6.93 -11.63 0.04
CA GLY A 153 8.13 -11.37 -0.75
C GLY A 153 8.50 -9.88 -0.89
N ILE A 154 7.81 -8.94 -0.25
CA ILE A 154 8.17 -7.50 -0.27
C ILE A 154 9.55 -7.31 0.36
N ASP A 155 10.43 -6.65 -0.38
CA ASP A 155 11.80 -6.36 0.02
C ASP A 155 11.96 -4.84 0.25
N ILE A 156 12.12 -4.44 1.51
CA ILE A 156 12.32 -3.05 1.90
C ILE A 156 13.82 -2.80 2.08
N LYS A 157 14.43 -2.14 1.09
CA LYS A 157 15.87 -1.81 1.05
C LYS A 157 16.18 -0.36 0.71
N ASP A 158 15.17 0.49 0.68
CA ASP A 158 15.33 1.93 0.50
C ASP A 158 14.68 2.66 1.69
N PRO A 159 15.42 3.54 2.39
CA PRO A 159 14.91 4.21 3.58
C PRO A 159 13.70 5.12 3.28
N ARG A 160 13.60 5.64 2.07
CA ARG A 160 12.48 6.50 1.64
C ARG A 160 11.19 5.69 1.56
N VAL A 161 11.26 4.50 0.94
CA VAL A 161 10.10 3.57 0.89
C VAL A 161 9.74 3.10 2.30
N ALA A 162 10.75 2.78 3.12
CA ALA A 162 10.52 2.35 4.50
C ALA A 162 9.78 3.42 5.33
N ARG A 163 10.24 4.69 5.27
CA ARG A 163 9.59 5.81 5.96
C ARG A 163 8.15 6.02 5.47
N PHE A 164 7.95 5.96 4.15
CA PHE A 164 6.63 6.06 3.56
C PHE A 164 5.69 4.98 4.12
N VAL A 165 6.10 3.72 4.11
CA VAL A 165 5.31 2.61 4.67
C VAL A 165 5.01 2.82 6.16
N CYS A 166 6.00 3.23 6.96
CA CYS A 166 5.81 3.47 8.40
C CYS A 166 4.78 4.56 8.70
N LYS A 167 4.64 5.54 7.82
CA LYS A 167 3.67 6.63 7.97
C LYS A 167 2.28 6.26 7.45
N MET A 168 2.23 5.53 6.34
CA MET A 168 0.97 5.15 5.70
C MET A 168 0.25 3.99 6.41
N VAL A 169 0.99 3.05 6.98
CA VAL A 169 0.39 1.95 7.72
C VAL A 169 0.25 2.34 9.20
N PRO A 170 -0.98 2.42 9.75
CA PRO A 170 -1.19 2.82 11.14
C PRO A 170 -0.43 1.94 12.15
N SER A 171 0.10 2.55 13.22
CA SER A 171 0.78 1.84 14.30
C SER A 171 -0.16 0.96 15.13
N GLN A 172 -1.44 1.30 15.13
CA GLN A 172 -2.48 0.60 15.88
C GLN A 172 -3.63 0.25 14.93
N CYS A 173 -4.27 -0.88 15.19
CA CYS A 173 -5.51 -1.21 14.49
C CYS A 173 -6.50 -0.06 14.67
N PRO A 174 -7.04 0.53 13.58
CA PRO A 174 -8.05 1.56 13.69
C PRO A 174 -9.20 1.03 14.51
N PHE A 175 -9.53 1.76 15.57
CA PHE A 175 -10.60 1.36 16.49
C PHE A 175 -11.92 1.28 15.76
N GLU A 176 -12.74 0.32 16.19
CA GLU A 176 -14.17 0.25 15.93
C GLU A 176 -14.81 1.64 16.02
N ARG A 177 -15.41 2.10 14.94
CA ARG A 177 -16.08 3.40 14.89
C ARG A 177 -17.55 3.25 14.55
N ASP A 178 -18.37 3.89 15.36
CA ASP A 178 -19.78 4.05 15.02
C ASP A 178 -19.98 5.38 14.27
N ILE A 179 -20.39 5.33 13.04
CA ILE A 179 -20.83 6.51 12.30
C ILE A 179 -22.26 6.82 12.73
N THR A 180 -22.44 7.95 13.42
CA THR A 180 -23.73 8.44 13.83
C THR A 180 -24.09 9.69 13.03
N LEU A 181 -25.30 9.72 12.45
CA LEU A 181 -25.87 10.90 11.82
C LEU A 181 -27.18 11.24 12.53
N PHE A 182 -27.32 12.49 12.97
CA PHE A 182 -28.50 12.98 13.75
C PHE A 182 -28.81 12.11 15.00
N GLY A 183 -27.76 11.63 15.69
CA GLY A 183 -27.93 10.81 16.90
C GLY A 183 -28.38 9.36 16.68
N ARG A 184 -28.44 8.91 15.42
CA ARG A 184 -28.72 7.50 15.08
C ARG A 184 -27.49 6.87 14.50
N LYS A 185 -27.13 5.69 15.02
CA LYS A 185 -26.05 4.85 14.47
C LYS A 185 -26.46 4.37 13.07
N ILE A 186 -25.69 4.79 12.05
CA ILE A 186 -25.97 4.42 10.66
C ILE A 186 -25.12 3.21 10.26
N VAL A 187 -23.83 3.21 10.61
CA VAL A 187 -22.88 2.17 10.25
C VAL A 187 -21.98 1.90 11.44
N HIS A 188 -21.72 0.63 11.68
CA HIS A 188 -20.68 0.14 12.57
C HIS A 188 -19.50 -0.31 11.73
N ILE A 189 -18.37 0.36 11.83
CA ILE A 189 -17.13 -0.05 11.18
C ILE A 189 -16.37 -0.89 12.20
N PRO A 190 -16.29 -2.22 12.00
CA PRO A 190 -15.49 -3.09 12.87
C PRO A 190 -14.00 -2.77 12.71
N PRO A 191 -13.15 -3.18 13.68
CA PRO A 191 -11.71 -2.98 13.60
C PRO A 191 -11.13 -3.56 12.29
N MET A 192 -10.26 -2.83 11.60
CA MET A 192 -9.67 -3.25 10.31
C MET A 192 -8.99 -4.63 10.38
N CYS A 193 -8.45 -4.99 11.53
CA CYS A 193 -7.87 -6.32 11.76
C CYS A 193 -8.88 -7.48 11.64
N LYS A 194 -10.17 -7.19 11.73
CA LYS A 194 -11.25 -8.18 11.52
C LYS A 194 -11.84 -8.12 10.11
N LEU A 195 -11.69 -6.99 9.43
CA LEU A 195 -12.27 -6.77 8.09
C LEU A 195 -11.26 -7.07 6.97
N ASN A 196 -9.99 -6.74 7.20
CA ASN A 196 -8.96 -6.92 6.20
C ASN A 196 -8.23 -8.24 6.41
N PRO A 197 -8.47 -9.26 5.59
CA PRO A 197 -7.81 -10.56 5.72
C PRO A 197 -6.31 -10.52 5.42
N LEU A 198 -5.80 -9.40 4.91
CA LEU A 198 -4.38 -9.13 4.63
C LEU A 198 -3.76 -8.16 5.65
N TYR A 199 -4.45 -7.89 6.75
CA TYR A 199 -3.95 -6.98 7.79
C TYR A 199 -2.62 -7.45 8.40
N GLU A 200 -2.43 -8.75 8.55
CA GLU A 200 -1.16 -9.32 9.05
C GLU A 200 0.01 -8.97 8.13
N GLN A 201 -0.20 -8.98 6.81
CA GLN A 201 0.82 -8.58 5.83
C GLN A 201 1.16 -7.09 5.94
N LEU A 202 0.14 -6.23 6.17
CA LEU A 202 0.36 -4.79 6.40
C LEU A 202 1.19 -4.54 7.66
N VAL A 203 0.83 -5.16 8.77
CA VAL A 203 1.58 -5.06 10.03
C VAL A 203 3.01 -5.61 9.88
N GLY A 204 3.14 -6.75 9.21
CA GLY A 204 4.44 -7.35 8.92
C GLY A 204 5.32 -6.45 8.04
N LEU A 205 4.73 -5.79 7.03
CA LEU A 205 5.44 -4.84 6.18
C LEU A 205 5.92 -3.63 6.99
N ARG A 206 5.06 -3.06 7.81
CA ARG A 206 5.42 -1.95 8.69
C ARG A 206 6.54 -2.33 9.65
N PHE A 207 6.45 -3.50 10.28
CA PHE A 207 7.50 -3.98 11.18
C PHE A 207 8.84 -4.15 10.46
N ARG A 208 8.86 -4.76 9.27
CA ARG A 208 10.08 -4.89 8.45
C ARG A 208 10.67 -3.52 8.10
N SER A 209 9.81 -2.54 7.78
CA SER A 209 10.24 -1.17 7.49
C SER A 209 10.88 -0.49 8.70
N LEU A 210 10.27 -0.62 9.89
CA LEU A 210 10.83 -0.10 11.14
C LEU A 210 12.17 -0.76 11.48
N SER A 211 12.26 -2.09 11.38
CA SER A 211 13.51 -2.81 11.62
C SER A 211 14.62 -2.37 10.67
N PHE A 212 14.30 -2.22 9.38
CA PHE A 212 15.27 -1.74 8.39
C PHE A 212 15.77 -0.32 8.70
N LEU A 213 14.88 0.60 9.10
CA LEU A 213 15.26 1.95 9.51
C LEU A 213 16.13 1.94 10.76
N ALA A 214 15.75 1.17 11.78
CA ALA A 214 16.48 1.11 13.05
C ALA A 214 17.83 0.38 12.92
N ASP A 215 17.83 -0.80 12.32
CA ASP A 215 18.98 -1.72 12.35
C ASP A 215 19.98 -1.43 11.23
N ASP A 216 19.47 -1.25 9.99
CA ASP A 216 20.33 -1.04 8.81
C ASP A 216 20.65 0.43 8.57
N CYS A 217 19.68 1.33 8.76
CA CYS A 217 19.88 2.75 8.55
C CYS A 217 20.33 3.50 9.81
N GLN A 218 20.19 2.90 11.00
CA GLN A 218 20.49 3.51 12.31
C GLN A 218 19.70 4.82 12.53
N GLU A 219 18.46 4.85 12.08
CA GLU A 219 17.54 5.97 12.25
C GLU A 219 16.73 5.83 13.54
N ASP A 220 16.39 6.97 14.15
CA ASP A 220 15.44 7.02 15.25
C ASP A 220 14.03 6.74 14.72
N VAL A 221 13.44 5.62 15.12
CA VAL A 221 12.10 5.20 14.71
C VAL A 221 10.99 5.65 15.66
N SER A 222 11.36 6.35 16.74
CA SER A 222 10.38 6.87 17.72
C SER A 222 9.25 7.69 17.11
N PRO A 223 9.47 8.50 16.03
CA PRO A 223 8.40 9.25 15.39
C PRO A 223 7.33 8.38 14.71
N TYR A 224 7.63 7.11 14.50
CA TYR A 224 6.73 6.17 13.84
C TYR A 224 6.02 5.22 14.82
N LEU A 225 6.36 5.23 16.10
CA LEU A 225 5.74 4.38 17.11
C LEU A 225 4.51 5.04 17.72
#